data_7e351d1c5b9bf737466b95d27a8cb645
#
_entry.id   7e351d1c5b9bf737466b95d27a8cb645
#
_cell.length_a   1.000
_cell.length_b   1.000
_cell.length_c   1.000
_cell.angle_alpha   90.00
_cell.angle_beta   90.00
_cell.angle_gamma   90.00
#
_symmetry.space_group_name_H-M   'P 1'
#
loop_
_entity.id
_entity.type
_entity.pdbx_description
1 polymer ?
#
loop_
_entity_poly.entity_id
_entity_poly.type
_entity_poly.pdbx_seq_one_letter_code
_entity_poly.pdbx_strand_id
1 'polypeptide(L)'
;PINRNLHELSKRLEQEYKEAMSAYIKGKKTDEMTMPTEPPMRMLVIPANSSASSFLKILGDNDGIGLLFESEGDTLSQTLKSDYGNYSDVLRKAFHHELVSLSRRKDREYCEVSNPRVSVALAGTPEQVRRLIPDAENGLMSRFCFYIIRFKRGIRNVFATSDISQSKNAKFKLLGDKFCHLHEEFVRQGNYSFSL
;
A
#
# COMPACT_ATOMS: atom_id res chain seq x y z
N PRO A 1 -4.53 13.88 2.93
CA PRO A 1 -5.62 14.29 2.02
C PRO A 1 -5.94 13.21 0.98
N ILE A 2 -4.99 12.81 0.11
CA ILE A 2 -5.21 11.87 -0.99
C ILE A 2 -5.82 10.54 -0.51
N ASN A 3 -5.26 9.92 0.53
CA ASN A 3 -5.78 8.67 1.09
C ASN A 3 -7.21 8.81 1.63
N ARG A 4 -7.56 9.99 2.19
CA ARG A 4 -8.92 10.26 2.66
C ARG A 4 -9.89 10.32 1.48
N ASN A 5 -9.55 11.01 0.42
CA ASN A 5 -10.40 11.14 -0.77
C ASN A 5 -10.63 9.78 -1.45
N LEU A 6 -9.59 8.93 -1.54
CA LEU A 6 -9.72 7.57 -2.05
C LEU A 6 -10.63 6.71 -1.16
N HIS A 7 -10.51 6.84 0.15
CA HIS A 7 -11.34 6.12 1.09
C HIS A 7 -12.82 6.58 1.04
N GLU A 8 -13.08 7.87 0.91
CA GLU A 8 -14.44 8.41 0.74
C GLU A 8 -15.04 7.95 -0.58
N LEU A 9 -14.26 7.94 -1.66
CA LEU A 9 -14.69 7.41 -2.95
C LEU A 9 -15.04 5.92 -2.86
N SER A 10 -14.18 5.11 -2.24
CA SER A 10 -14.42 3.67 -2.06
C SER A 10 -15.69 3.41 -1.25
N LYS A 11 -15.92 4.16 -0.18
CA LYS A 11 -17.18 4.06 0.61
C LYS A 11 -18.42 4.38 -0.20
N ARG A 12 -18.36 5.41 -1.04
CA ARG A 12 -19.48 5.79 -1.90
C ARG A 12 -19.78 4.68 -2.91
N LEU A 13 -18.75 4.17 -3.60
CA LEU A 13 -18.91 3.08 -4.56
C LEU A 13 -19.45 1.81 -3.91
N GLU A 14 -19.00 1.50 -2.70
CA GLU A 14 -19.51 0.37 -1.93
C GLU A 14 -20.99 0.55 -1.55
N GLN A 15 -21.39 1.75 -1.21
CA GLN A 15 -22.80 2.07 -0.92
C GLN A 15 -23.68 1.93 -2.16
N GLU A 16 -23.25 2.48 -3.30
CA GLU A 16 -23.93 2.35 -4.59
C GLU A 16 -24.09 0.88 -5.00
N TYR A 17 -23.03 0.08 -4.79
CA TYR A 17 -23.06 -1.36 -5.05
C TYR A 17 -24.07 -2.09 -4.15
N LYS A 18 -24.11 -1.78 -2.84
CA LYS A 18 -25.07 -2.38 -1.90
C LYS A 18 -26.53 -2.06 -2.29
N GLU A 19 -26.78 -0.83 -2.71
CA GLU A 19 -28.11 -0.41 -3.18
C GLU A 19 -28.48 -1.13 -4.47
N ALA A 20 -27.57 -1.18 -5.45
CA ALA A 20 -27.78 -1.90 -6.71
C ALA A 20 -27.98 -3.41 -6.48
N MET A 21 -27.20 -4.03 -5.59
CA MET A 21 -27.34 -5.44 -5.24
C MET A 21 -28.69 -5.71 -4.54
N SER A 22 -29.11 -4.82 -3.63
CA SER A 22 -30.41 -4.92 -2.98
C SER A 22 -31.57 -4.83 -4.00
N ALA A 23 -31.47 -3.92 -4.98
CA ALA A 23 -32.44 -3.78 -6.05
C ALA A 23 -32.44 -5.02 -6.95
N TYR A 24 -31.28 -5.57 -7.31
CA TYR A 24 -31.14 -6.80 -8.06
C TYR A 24 -31.81 -8.00 -7.37
N ILE A 25 -31.56 -8.18 -6.06
CA ILE A 25 -32.15 -9.25 -5.28
C ILE A 25 -33.68 -9.13 -5.21
N LYS A 26 -34.20 -7.89 -5.04
CA LYS A 26 -35.64 -7.61 -5.01
C LYS A 26 -36.28 -7.80 -6.39
N GLY A 27 -35.57 -7.44 -7.46
CA GLY A 27 -36.03 -7.49 -8.85
C GLY A 27 -35.89 -8.84 -9.54
N LYS A 28 -35.39 -9.87 -8.85
CA LYS A 28 -35.04 -11.21 -9.39
C LYS A 28 -36.19 -11.99 -10.11
N LYS A 29 -37.34 -11.35 -10.28
CA LYS A 29 -38.49 -11.87 -11.04
C LYS A 29 -38.55 -11.38 -12.50
N THR A 30 -37.60 -10.55 -12.94
CA THR A 30 -37.54 -10.03 -14.32
C THR A 30 -36.17 -10.35 -14.92
N ASP A 31 -36.15 -11.07 -16.05
CA ASP A 31 -34.96 -11.63 -16.72
C ASP A 31 -33.96 -10.59 -17.32
N GLU A 32 -34.15 -9.29 -17.10
CA GLU A 32 -33.38 -8.24 -17.79
C GLU A 32 -32.29 -7.56 -16.92
N MET A 33 -32.17 -7.88 -15.61
CA MET A 33 -31.20 -7.23 -14.75
C MET A 33 -29.89 -7.99 -14.66
N THR A 34 -28.78 -7.40 -15.11
CA THR A 34 -27.44 -7.91 -14.90
C THR A 34 -26.99 -7.74 -13.44
N MET A 35 -26.33 -8.76 -12.91
CA MET A 35 -25.80 -8.73 -11.54
C MET A 35 -24.76 -7.59 -11.40
N PRO A 36 -24.90 -6.70 -10.40
CA PRO A 36 -23.91 -5.63 -10.16
C PRO A 36 -22.51 -6.21 -9.88
N THR A 37 -21.48 -5.57 -10.44
CA THR A 37 -20.08 -5.96 -10.22
C THR A 37 -19.55 -5.27 -8.96
N GLU A 38 -18.83 -6.00 -8.13
CA GLU A 38 -18.19 -5.46 -6.92
C GLU A 38 -17.16 -4.37 -7.33
N PRO A 39 -17.24 -3.17 -6.74
CA PRO A 39 -16.32 -2.10 -7.08
C PRO A 39 -14.90 -2.38 -6.55
N PRO A 40 -13.85 -1.91 -7.23
CA PRO A 40 -12.47 -2.10 -6.80
C PRO A 40 -12.20 -1.33 -5.50
N MET A 41 -11.50 -1.98 -4.55
CA MET A 41 -11.07 -1.36 -3.30
C MET A 41 -9.73 -0.67 -3.48
N ARG A 42 -9.73 0.57 -3.90
CA ARG A 42 -8.48 1.34 -4.13
C ARG A 42 -7.94 1.94 -2.85
N MET A 43 -6.65 1.68 -2.59
CA MET A 43 -5.90 2.20 -1.45
C MET A 43 -4.55 2.77 -1.90
N LEU A 44 -4.20 3.97 -1.47
CA LEU A 44 -2.86 4.52 -1.72
C LEU A 44 -1.78 3.73 -0.97
N VAL A 45 -2.05 3.41 0.29
CA VAL A 45 -1.13 2.63 1.15
C VAL A 45 -1.79 1.31 1.47
N ILE A 46 -1.14 0.23 1.07
CA ILE A 46 -1.57 -1.13 1.41
C ILE A 46 -1.07 -1.45 2.82
N PRO A 47 -1.95 -1.87 3.76
CA PRO A 47 -1.53 -2.22 5.11
C PRO A 47 -0.56 -3.40 5.12
N ALA A 48 0.55 -3.30 5.84
CA ALA A 48 1.55 -4.36 5.91
C ALA A 48 1.06 -5.63 6.63
N ASN A 49 0.05 -5.50 7.48
CA ASN A 49 -0.59 -6.62 8.18
C ASN A 49 -1.69 -7.32 7.37
N SER A 50 -1.79 -7.05 6.07
CA SER A 50 -2.73 -7.73 5.17
C SER A 50 -2.35 -9.21 5.01
N SER A 51 -3.35 -10.09 4.82
CA SER A 51 -3.06 -11.44 4.35
C SER A 51 -2.53 -11.43 2.91
N ALA A 52 -1.84 -12.47 2.48
CA ALA A 52 -1.30 -12.55 1.12
C ALA A 52 -2.38 -12.38 0.04
N SER A 53 -3.59 -12.93 0.27
CA SER A 53 -4.70 -12.74 -0.67
C SER A 53 -5.26 -11.33 -0.65
N SER A 54 -5.40 -10.73 0.53
CA SER A 54 -5.87 -9.35 0.63
C SER A 54 -4.87 -8.38 -0.02
N PHE A 55 -3.57 -8.59 0.19
CA PHE A 55 -2.52 -7.81 -0.45
C PHE A 55 -2.61 -7.87 -1.98
N LEU A 56 -2.74 -9.08 -2.54
CA LEU A 56 -2.85 -9.27 -3.99
C LEU A 56 -4.16 -8.71 -4.55
N LYS A 57 -5.29 -8.88 -3.85
CA LYS A 57 -6.57 -8.31 -4.27
C LYS A 57 -6.49 -6.78 -4.33
N ILE A 58 -5.99 -6.14 -3.28
CA ILE A 58 -5.85 -4.68 -3.24
C ILE A 58 -4.88 -4.20 -4.34
N LEU A 59 -3.79 -4.95 -4.56
CA LEU A 59 -2.83 -4.62 -5.62
C LEU A 59 -3.47 -4.74 -7.02
N GLY A 60 -4.30 -5.76 -7.25
CA GLY A 60 -5.10 -5.90 -8.47
C GLY A 60 -6.11 -4.77 -8.64
N ASP A 61 -6.86 -4.43 -7.59
CA ASP A 61 -7.82 -3.33 -7.56
C ASP A 61 -7.17 -1.95 -7.80
N ASN A 62 -5.87 -1.83 -7.52
CA ASN A 62 -5.03 -0.67 -7.77
C ASN A 62 -4.31 -0.71 -9.14
N ASP A 63 -4.75 -1.52 -10.09
CA ASP A 63 -4.10 -1.67 -11.40
C ASP A 63 -2.63 -2.11 -11.31
N GLY A 64 -2.29 -2.91 -10.30
CA GLY A 64 -0.95 -3.42 -10.05
C GLY A 64 0.01 -2.45 -9.34
N ILE A 65 -0.45 -1.26 -8.94
CA ILE A 65 0.38 -0.25 -8.29
C ILE A 65 0.09 -0.23 -6.78
N GLY A 66 1.13 -0.29 -5.95
CA GLY A 66 0.96 -0.27 -4.50
C GLY A 66 2.11 0.40 -3.75
N LEU A 67 1.77 1.06 -2.64
CA LEU A 67 2.73 1.57 -1.66
C LEU A 67 2.50 0.85 -0.34
N LEU A 68 3.52 0.15 0.14
CA LEU A 68 3.57 -0.38 1.49
C LEU A 68 4.41 0.57 2.34
N PHE A 69 3.79 1.20 3.32
CA PHE A 69 4.47 2.16 4.20
C PHE A 69 4.23 1.80 5.66
N GLU A 70 5.32 1.55 6.39
CA GLU A 70 5.27 1.25 7.83
C GLU A 70 6.32 2.05 8.60
N SER A 71 5.88 2.69 9.67
CA SER A 71 6.76 3.40 10.61
C SER A 71 7.50 2.45 11.56
N GLU A 72 7.01 1.20 11.69
CA GLU A 72 7.60 0.15 12.51
C GLU A 72 7.70 -1.15 11.71
N GLY A 73 8.93 -1.53 11.37
CA GLY A 73 9.21 -2.71 10.54
C GLY A 73 8.77 -4.05 11.15
N ASP A 74 8.45 -4.07 12.44
CA ASP A 74 7.96 -5.28 13.13
C ASP A 74 6.62 -5.76 12.55
N THR A 75 5.73 -4.85 12.16
CA THR A 75 4.43 -5.20 11.56
C THR A 75 4.62 -6.09 10.34
N LEU A 76 5.44 -5.65 9.39
CA LEU A 76 5.75 -6.44 8.20
C LEU A 76 6.49 -7.74 8.55
N SER A 77 7.46 -7.66 9.47
CA SER A 77 8.23 -8.84 9.91
C SER A 77 7.34 -9.93 10.50
N GLN A 78 6.36 -9.57 11.33
CA GLN A 78 5.41 -10.52 11.90
C GLN A 78 4.49 -11.10 10.83
N THR A 79 4.01 -10.28 9.91
CA THR A 79 3.14 -10.71 8.83
C THR A 79 3.84 -11.72 7.90
N LEU A 80 5.07 -11.44 7.48
CA LEU A 80 5.84 -12.34 6.61
C LEU A 80 6.23 -13.67 7.28
N LYS A 81 6.16 -13.75 8.62
CA LYS A 81 6.39 -14.99 9.38
C LYS A 81 5.12 -15.79 9.61
N SER A 82 3.96 -15.22 9.38
CA SER A 82 2.68 -15.90 9.56
C SER A 82 2.33 -16.76 8.33
N ASP A 83 1.67 -17.88 8.56
CA ASP A 83 1.26 -18.80 7.49
C ASP A 83 0.30 -18.15 6.48
N TYR A 84 -0.51 -17.20 6.92
CA TYR A 84 -1.52 -16.53 6.08
C TYR A 84 -1.04 -15.20 5.48
N GLY A 85 0.03 -14.64 6.02
CA GLY A 85 0.52 -13.30 5.64
C GLY A 85 1.83 -13.31 4.88
N ASN A 86 2.42 -14.47 4.61
CA ASN A 86 3.69 -14.53 3.90
C ASN A 86 3.52 -14.23 2.41
N TYR A 87 3.75 -12.98 2.05
CA TYR A 87 3.79 -12.52 0.65
C TYR A 87 5.20 -12.05 0.24
N SER A 88 6.25 -12.59 0.87
CA SER A 88 7.64 -12.25 0.56
C SER A 88 8.04 -12.61 -0.88
N ASP A 89 7.47 -13.67 -1.43
CA ASP A 89 7.63 -14.06 -2.82
C ASP A 89 6.99 -13.03 -3.78
N VAL A 90 5.82 -12.51 -3.42
CA VAL A 90 5.16 -11.44 -4.17
C VAL A 90 6.02 -10.20 -4.23
N LEU A 91 6.63 -9.78 -3.10
CA LEU A 91 7.55 -8.63 -3.06
C LEU A 91 8.79 -8.86 -3.93
N ARG A 92 9.35 -10.08 -3.92
CA ARG A 92 10.50 -10.43 -4.76
C ARG A 92 10.18 -10.39 -6.25
N LYS A 93 9.03 -10.94 -6.65
CA LYS A 93 8.55 -10.91 -8.04
C LYS A 93 8.17 -9.49 -8.49
N ALA A 94 7.49 -8.74 -7.63
CA ALA A 94 7.11 -7.36 -7.91
C ALA A 94 8.30 -6.42 -8.15
N PHE A 95 9.45 -6.70 -7.54
CA PHE A 95 10.70 -5.98 -7.81
C PHE A 95 11.16 -6.10 -9.28
N HIS A 96 10.88 -7.22 -9.91
CA HIS A 96 11.18 -7.48 -11.32
C HIS A 96 9.97 -7.29 -12.23
N HIS A 97 8.85 -6.80 -11.70
CA HIS A 97 7.59 -6.67 -12.42
C HIS A 97 7.07 -7.99 -13.02
N GLU A 98 7.45 -9.11 -12.40
CA GLU A 98 7.00 -10.43 -12.82
C GLU A 98 5.56 -10.68 -12.42
N LEU A 99 4.85 -11.44 -13.22
CA LEU A 99 3.48 -11.85 -12.95
C LEU A 99 3.36 -12.53 -11.57
N VAL A 100 2.39 -12.10 -10.79
CA VAL A 100 2.02 -12.71 -9.52
C VAL A 100 0.56 -13.16 -9.57
N SER A 101 0.31 -14.36 -9.09
CA SER A 101 -1.05 -14.92 -9.05
C SER A 101 -1.30 -15.69 -7.77
N LEU A 102 -2.55 -15.70 -7.34
CA LEU A 102 -3.04 -16.49 -6.22
C LEU A 102 -4.31 -17.22 -6.63
N SER A 103 -4.38 -18.51 -6.33
CA SER A 103 -5.59 -19.32 -6.50
C SER A 103 -5.96 -19.97 -5.18
N ARG A 104 -7.19 -19.77 -4.72
CA ARG A 104 -7.74 -20.42 -3.52
C ARG A 104 -8.90 -21.32 -3.87
N ARG A 105 -8.81 -22.59 -3.40
CA ARG A 105 -9.85 -23.59 -3.64
C ARG A 105 -11.17 -23.29 -2.94
N LYS A 106 -11.11 -22.75 -1.72
CA LYS A 106 -12.26 -22.62 -0.83
C LYS A 106 -13.34 -21.70 -1.40
N ASP A 107 -12.94 -20.60 -2.03
CA ASP A 107 -13.86 -19.57 -2.54
C ASP A 107 -13.77 -19.42 -4.07
N ARG A 108 -13.05 -20.33 -4.75
CA ARG A 108 -12.70 -20.21 -6.19
C ARG A 108 -12.10 -18.86 -6.54
N GLU A 109 -11.42 -18.26 -5.56
CA GLU A 109 -10.80 -16.94 -5.71
C GLU A 109 -9.53 -17.09 -6.56
N TYR A 110 -9.50 -16.37 -7.67
CA TYR A 110 -8.33 -16.21 -8.51
C TYR A 110 -8.02 -14.74 -8.64
N CYS A 111 -6.80 -14.38 -8.35
CA CYS A 111 -6.29 -13.01 -8.54
C CYS A 111 -4.95 -13.09 -9.27
N GLU A 112 -4.81 -12.27 -10.30
CA GLU A 112 -3.59 -12.17 -11.09
C GLU A 112 -3.24 -10.71 -11.33
N VAL A 113 -1.96 -10.39 -11.15
CA VAL A 113 -1.40 -9.07 -11.44
C VAL A 113 -0.20 -9.26 -12.38
N SER A 114 -0.37 -8.85 -13.63
CA SER A 114 0.60 -9.15 -14.70
C SER A 114 1.88 -8.32 -14.62
N ASN A 115 1.82 -7.10 -14.06
CA ASN A 115 2.95 -6.18 -13.99
C ASN A 115 2.91 -5.39 -12.68
N PRO A 116 3.16 -6.05 -11.54
CA PRO A 116 3.09 -5.41 -10.24
C PRO A 116 4.19 -4.35 -10.07
N ARG A 117 3.82 -3.19 -9.52
CA ARG A 117 4.69 -2.06 -9.20
C ARG A 117 4.51 -1.70 -7.73
N VAL A 118 5.28 -2.35 -6.89
CA VAL A 118 5.19 -2.17 -5.44
C VAL A 118 6.35 -1.36 -4.93
N SER A 119 6.06 -0.21 -4.32
CA SER A 119 7.04 0.56 -3.56
C SER A 119 6.92 0.20 -2.08
N VAL A 120 8.05 0.04 -1.41
CA VAL A 120 8.10 -0.29 0.01
C VAL A 120 8.96 0.73 0.74
N ALA A 121 8.40 1.39 1.76
CA ALA A 121 9.12 2.30 2.63
C ALA A 121 8.87 1.91 4.09
N LEU A 122 9.95 1.57 4.78
CA LEU A 122 9.90 1.08 6.16
C LEU A 122 10.83 1.89 7.05
N ALA A 123 10.41 2.16 8.27
CA ALA A 123 11.28 2.65 9.31
C ALA A 123 11.36 1.62 10.45
N GLY A 124 12.47 1.62 11.19
CA GLY A 124 12.63 0.71 12.30
C GLY A 124 14.01 0.79 12.93
N THR A 125 14.18 0.07 14.01
CA THR A 125 15.47 -0.13 14.66
C THR A 125 16.31 -1.17 13.88
N PRO A 126 17.64 -1.18 14.05
CA PRO A 126 18.49 -2.22 13.43
C PRO A 126 18.03 -3.64 13.74
N GLU A 127 17.49 -3.88 14.94
CA GLU A 127 16.99 -5.20 15.35
C GLU A 127 15.71 -5.57 14.60
N GLN A 128 14.80 -4.64 14.40
CA GLN A 128 13.58 -4.85 13.59
C GLN A 128 13.93 -5.19 12.15
N VAL A 129 14.95 -4.53 11.58
CA VAL A 129 15.43 -4.84 10.23
C VAL A 129 16.02 -6.25 10.15
N ARG A 130 16.81 -6.68 11.15
CA ARG A 130 17.34 -8.06 11.21
C ARG A 130 16.24 -9.10 11.33
N ARG A 131 15.16 -8.80 12.04
CA ARG A 131 14.00 -9.70 12.13
C ARG A 131 13.22 -9.79 10.83
N LEU A 132 13.15 -8.70 10.09
CA LEU A 132 12.48 -8.67 8.77
C LEU A 132 13.28 -9.45 7.73
N ILE A 133 14.59 -9.29 7.73
CA ILE A 133 15.52 -9.92 6.79
C ILE A 133 16.56 -10.70 7.60
N PRO A 134 16.18 -11.90 8.12
CA PRO A 134 17.05 -12.68 8.98
C PRO A 134 18.24 -13.28 8.22
N ASP A 135 18.10 -13.47 6.92
CA ASP A 135 19.09 -14.10 6.07
C ASP A 135 19.27 -13.29 4.77
N ALA A 136 20.54 -13.10 4.40
CA ALA A 136 20.89 -12.42 3.15
C ALA A 136 20.50 -13.24 1.90
N GLU A 137 20.39 -14.56 2.03
CA GLU A 137 20.07 -15.47 0.93
C GLU A 137 18.58 -15.49 0.56
N ASN A 138 17.70 -14.96 1.41
CA ASN A 138 16.26 -14.97 1.12
C ASN A 138 15.85 -14.02 -0.03
N GLY A 139 16.80 -13.26 -0.58
CA GLY A 139 16.61 -12.38 -1.73
C GLY A 139 15.90 -11.05 -1.43
N LEU A 140 15.40 -10.82 -0.23
CA LEU A 140 14.84 -9.50 0.13
C LEU A 140 15.93 -8.46 0.37
N MET A 141 17.06 -8.86 0.94
CA MET A 141 18.14 -7.93 1.29
C MET A 141 18.67 -7.16 0.08
N SER A 142 18.84 -7.84 -1.05
CA SER A 142 19.34 -7.24 -2.30
C SER A 142 18.35 -6.27 -2.97
N ARG A 143 17.10 -6.23 -2.50
CA ARG A 143 16.01 -5.42 -3.05
C ARG A 143 15.69 -4.19 -2.21
N PHE A 144 16.35 -4.02 -1.06
CA PHE A 144 16.18 -2.87 -0.18
C PHE A 144 17.40 -1.97 -0.18
N CYS A 145 17.16 -0.66 -0.24
CA CYS A 145 18.16 0.35 0.08
C CYS A 145 18.06 0.68 1.57
N PHE A 146 19.16 0.52 2.31
CA PHE A 146 19.22 0.79 3.73
C PHE A 146 19.80 2.17 4.00
N TYR A 147 19.06 3.00 4.73
CA TYR A 147 19.50 4.30 5.17
C TYR A 147 19.57 4.37 6.70
N ILE A 148 20.76 4.66 7.25
CA ILE A 148 20.98 4.74 8.69
C ILE A 148 20.94 6.20 9.13
N ILE A 149 19.91 6.54 9.91
CA ILE A 149 19.80 7.87 10.52
C ILE A 149 20.52 7.85 11.87
N ARG A 150 21.59 8.63 11.98
CA ARG A 150 22.33 8.80 13.24
C ARG A 150 21.81 10.04 13.95
N PHE A 151 21.23 9.87 15.12
CA PHE A 151 20.80 10.97 15.96
C PHE A 151 21.88 11.33 16.97
N LYS A 152 22.19 12.62 17.09
CA LYS A 152 22.89 13.12 18.29
C LYS A 152 21.86 13.05 19.43
N ARG A 153 22.12 12.21 20.44
CA ARG A 153 21.29 12.15 21.65
C ARG A 153 21.39 13.48 22.39
N GLY A 154 20.32 14.24 22.43
CA GLY A 154 20.13 15.40 23.26
C GLY A 154 18.87 15.24 24.07
N ILE A 155 18.88 15.66 25.32
CA ILE A 155 17.66 15.72 26.14
C ILE A 155 16.75 16.76 25.49
N ARG A 156 15.61 16.30 25.01
CA ARG A 156 14.61 17.19 24.44
C ARG A 156 13.61 17.56 25.52
N ASN A 157 13.42 18.87 25.73
CA ASN A 157 12.36 19.33 26.61
C ASN A 157 10.99 19.00 26.00
N VAL A 158 10.33 17.98 26.52
CA VAL A 158 9.00 17.52 26.07
C VAL A 158 7.91 18.54 26.41
N PHE A 159 8.18 19.43 27.36
CA PHE A 159 7.25 20.48 27.82
C PHE A 159 7.44 21.83 27.06
N ALA A 160 8.41 21.92 26.16
CA ALA A 160 8.55 23.08 25.28
C ALA A 160 7.38 23.12 24.30
N THR A 161 6.41 23.97 24.62
CA THR A 161 5.08 24.01 24.05
C THR A 161 4.99 24.70 22.68
N SER A 162 3.91 24.37 21.98
CA SER A 162 3.14 25.05 20.93
C SER A 162 3.84 25.60 19.68
N ASP A 163 4.85 26.44 19.78
CA ASP A 163 5.42 27.10 18.59
C ASP A 163 6.16 26.17 17.65
N ILE A 164 6.77 25.10 18.20
CA ILE A 164 7.49 24.08 17.42
C ILE A 164 6.51 23.19 16.63
N SER A 165 5.35 22.90 17.18
CA SER A 165 4.35 22.07 16.51
C SER A 165 3.69 22.80 15.34
N GLN A 166 3.35 24.08 15.52
CA GLN A 166 2.81 24.93 14.45
C GLN A 166 3.83 25.10 13.32
N SER A 167 5.09 25.38 13.66
CA SER A 167 6.18 25.50 12.69
C SER A 167 6.41 24.18 11.91
N LYS A 168 6.28 23.02 12.56
CA LYS A 168 6.40 21.72 11.89
C LYS A 168 5.22 21.45 10.95
N ASN A 169 4.01 21.72 11.41
CA ASN A 169 2.81 21.53 10.57
C ASN A 169 2.84 22.43 9.33
N ALA A 170 3.31 23.66 9.47
CA ALA A 170 3.52 24.56 8.34
C ALA A 170 4.57 24.04 7.35
N LYS A 171 5.69 23.47 7.85
CA LYS A 171 6.72 22.83 7.01
C LYS A 171 6.19 21.59 6.30
N PHE A 172 5.43 20.73 6.97
CA PHE A 172 4.80 19.56 6.34
C PHE A 172 3.78 19.95 5.30
N LYS A 173 3.00 21.00 5.55
CA LYS A 173 2.08 21.54 4.54
C LYS A 173 2.84 22.04 3.31
N LEU A 174 3.88 22.85 3.50
CA LEU A 174 4.72 23.34 2.40
C LEU A 174 5.36 22.20 1.58
N LEU A 175 5.84 21.14 2.25
CA LEU A 175 6.38 19.95 1.57
C LEU A 175 5.29 19.22 0.80
N GLY A 176 4.09 19.10 1.37
CA GLY A 176 2.94 18.51 0.70
C GLY A 176 2.54 19.28 -0.56
N ASP A 177 2.47 20.60 -0.47
CA ASP A 177 2.14 21.48 -1.60
C ASP A 177 3.20 21.37 -2.72
N LYS A 178 4.49 21.33 -2.37
CA LYS A 178 5.59 21.09 -3.33
C LYS A 178 5.48 19.71 -3.98
N PHE A 179 5.16 18.68 -3.21
CA PHE A 179 4.98 17.34 -3.76
C PHE A 179 3.79 17.26 -4.72
N CYS A 180 2.67 17.90 -4.39
CA CYS A 180 1.53 17.97 -5.30
C CYS A 180 1.89 18.66 -6.60
N HIS A 181 2.59 19.77 -6.54
CA HIS A 181 3.03 20.49 -7.74
C HIS A 181 3.98 19.65 -8.62
N LEU A 182 4.97 19.00 -8.00
CA LEU A 182 5.86 18.08 -8.72
C LEU A 182 5.08 16.92 -9.35
N HIS A 183 4.12 16.35 -8.64
CA HIS A 183 3.29 15.27 -9.17
C HIS A 183 2.47 15.74 -10.39
N GLU A 184 1.88 16.93 -10.33
CA GLU A 184 1.13 17.51 -11.44
C GLU A 184 2.03 17.75 -12.65
N GLU A 185 3.26 18.23 -12.45
CA GLU A 185 4.26 18.37 -13.52
C GLU A 185 4.63 17.03 -14.12
N PHE A 186 4.86 16.00 -13.28
CA PHE A 186 5.16 14.65 -13.74
C PHE A 186 4.02 14.06 -14.57
N VAL A 187 2.79 14.16 -14.12
CA VAL A 187 1.63 13.68 -14.86
C VAL A 187 1.49 14.39 -16.22
N ARG A 188 1.76 15.71 -16.27
CA ARG A 188 1.66 16.50 -17.49
C ARG A 188 2.75 16.18 -18.51
N GLN A 189 3.99 15.90 -18.06
CA GLN A 189 5.13 15.68 -18.94
C GLN A 189 5.27 14.24 -19.44
N GLY A 190 4.61 13.26 -18.80
CA GLY A 190 4.65 11.86 -19.22
C GLY A 190 5.93 11.12 -18.79
N ASN A 191 6.57 10.39 -19.69
CA ASN A 191 7.69 9.51 -19.33
C ASN A 191 8.96 10.28 -18.93
N TYR A 192 9.58 9.87 -17.83
CA TYR A 192 10.88 10.35 -17.35
C TYR A 192 11.93 9.27 -17.50
N SER A 193 13.11 9.65 -17.95
CA SER A 193 14.32 8.84 -17.87
C SER A 193 15.28 9.50 -16.88
N PHE A 194 15.80 8.73 -15.94
CA PHE A 194 16.92 9.17 -15.10
C PHE A 194 18.20 8.58 -15.66
N SER A 195 19.16 9.42 -15.98
CA SER A 195 20.55 9.01 -16.21
C SER A 195 21.33 9.18 -14.92
N LEU A 196 21.98 8.12 -14.45
CA LEU A 196 22.97 8.18 -13.36
C LEU A 196 24.31 8.67 -13.88
#